data_84e874fde95808a23c25f26c3629ca53
#
_entry.id   84e874fde95808a23c25f26c3629ca53
#
_cell.length_a   1.000
_cell.length_b   1.000
_cell.length_c   1.000
_cell.angle_alpha   90.00
_cell.angle_beta   90.00
_cell.angle_gamma   90.00
#
_symmetry.space_group_name_H-M   'P 1'
#
loop_
_entity.id
_entity.type
_entity.pdbx_description
1 polymer ?
#
loop_
_entity_poly.entity_id
_entity_poly.type
_entity_poly.pdbx_seq_one_letter_code
_entity_poly.pdbx_strand_id
1 'polypeptide(L)'
;MKNIFKVIALSFVMLLGMGTMNAQGLKQNQNKPEVIAKKQSADLSQELSLTGEQQRAVFRALVTKETSLAKEVNGKDMRDATVRASKQKIEQTLEAAMKKTLTADQYAKWLNMREQ
;
A
#
# COMPACT_ATOMS: atom_id res chain seq x y z
N MET A 1 -18.90 -23.78 -6.09
CA MET A 1 -18.33 -22.60 -5.42
C MET A 1 -18.00 -22.83 -3.95
N LYS A 2 -18.92 -23.38 -3.16
CA LYS A 2 -18.67 -23.60 -1.73
C LYS A 2 -17.50 -24.54 -1.46
N ASN A 3 -17.28 -25.54 -2.30
CA ASN A 3 -16.18 -26.48 -2.12
C ASN A 3 -14.82 -25.86 -2.42
N ILE A 4 -14.79 -24.89 -3.34
CA ILE A 4 -13.57 -24.17 -3.68
C ILE A 4 -13.11 -23.31 -2.49
N PHE A 5 -14.05 -22.68 -1.80
CA PHE A 5 -13.75 -21.88 -0.62
C PHE A 5 -13.19 -22.71 0.52
N LYS A 6 -13.71 -23.95 0.70
CA LYS A 6 -13.19 -24.84 1.71
C LYS A 6 -11.75 -25.28 1.42
N VAL A 7 -11.46 -25.55 0.15
CA VAL A 7 -10.10 -25.91 -0.28
C VAL A 7 -9.15 -24.75 -0.10
N ILE A 8 -9.58 -23.54 -0.47
CA ILE A 8 -8.78 -22.33 -0.31
C ILE A 8 -8.51 -22.07 1.18
N ALA A 9 -9.52 -22.24 2.04
CA ALA A 9 -9.37 -22.07 3.48
C ALA A 9 -8.35 -23.05 4.05
N LEU A 10 -8.38 -24.29 3.56
CA LEU A 10 -7.43 -25.30 4.00
C LEU A 10 -6.01 -24.98 3.55
N SER A 11 -5.87 -24.54 2.31
CA SER A 11 -4.58 -24.10 1.77
C SER A 11 -4.03 -22.89 2.52
N PHE A 12 -4.92 -22.00 2.91
CA PHE A 12 -4.57 -20.81 3.67
C PHE A 12 -4.04 -21.16 5.07
N VAL A 13 -4.65 -22.13 5.71
CA VAL A 13 -4.20 -22.61 7.02
C VAL A 13 -2.80 -23.21 6.94
N MET A 14 -2.52 -23.94 5.87
CA MET A 14 -1.17 -24.47 5.65
C MET A 14 -0.13 -23.39 5.43
N LEU A 15 -0.51 -22.34 4.69
CA LEU A 15 0.36 -21.19 4.47
C LEU A 15 0.63 -20.43 5.77
N LEU A 16 -0.35 -20.32 6.63
CA LEU A 16 -0.18 -19.73 7.95
C LEU A 16 0.77 -20.55 8.83
N GLY A 17 0.68 -21.88 8.73
CA GLY A 17 1.60 -22.74 9.45
C GLY A 17 3.05 -22.55 9.01
N MET A 18 3.28 -22.35 7.72
CA MET A 18 4.62 -22.03 7.20
C MET A 18 5.04 -20.63 7.55
N GLY A 19 4.08 -19.71 7.60
CA GLY A 19 4.34 -18.31 7.94
C GLY A 19 4.81 -18.13 9.37
N THR A 20 4.44 -19.00 10.28
CA THR A 20 4.88 -18.90 11.67
C THR A 20 6.38 -19.11 11.82
N MET A 21 7.00 -19.88 10.96
CA MET A 21 8.46 -20.07 11.00
C MET A 21 9.22 -18.80 10.58
N ASN A 22 8.58 -17.94 9.81
CA ASN A 22 9.17 -16.71 9.33
C ASN A 22 8.66 -15.46 10.07
N ALA A 23 7.95 -15.66 11.19
CA ALA A 23 7.32 -14.55 11.91
C ALA A 23 8.32 -13.48 12.35
N GLN A 24 9.54 -13.87 12.73
CA GLN A 24 10.55 -12.92 13.13
C GLN A 24 11.07 -12.10 11.94
N GLY A 25 11.25 -12.76 10.79
CA GLY A 25 11.62 -12.07 9.56
C GLY A 25 10.54 -11.10 9.11
N LEU A 26 9.27 -11.49 9.25
CA LEU A 26 8.15 -10.63 8.90
C LEU A 26 8.10 -9.38 9.79
N LYS A 27 8.37 -9.52 11.08
CA LYS A 27 8.39 -8.38 12.00
C LYS A 27 9.48 -7.38 11.62
N GLN A 28 10.66 -7.86 11.25
CA GLN A 28 11.74 -7.00 10.81
C GLN A 28 11.43 -6.30 9.50
N ASN A 29 10.66 -6.98 8.63
CA ASN A 29 10.32 -6.47 7.30
C ASN A 29 9.07 -5.59 7.28
N GLN A 30 8.31 -5.53 8.38
CA GLN A 30 7.07 -4.75 8.43
C GLN A 30 7.26 -3.27 8.17
N ASN A 31 8.47 -2.76 8.42
CA ASN A 31 8.78 -1.35 8.20
C ASN A 31 9.36 -1.08 6.81
N LYS A 32 9.52 -2.10 5.98
CA LYS A 32 10.00 -1.90 4.62
C LYS A 32 8.92 -1.27 3.75
N PRO A 33 9.30 -0.33 2.87
CA PRO A 33 8.33 0.32 1.98
C PRO A 33 7.46 -0.66 1.20
N GLU A 34 8.03 -1.75 0.73
CA GLU A 34 7.32 -2.76 -0.05
C GLU A 34 6.22 -3.44 0.78
N VAL A 35 6.49 -3.74 2.04
CA VAL A 35 5.53 -4.39 2.93
C VAL A 35 4.38 -3.44 3.25
N ILE A 36 4.70 -2.20 3.57
CA ILE A 36 3.70 -1.16 3.85
C ILE A 36 2.81 -0.95 2.62
N ALA A 37 3.43 -0.81 1.45
CA ALA A 37 2.73 -0.61 0.20
C ALA A 37 1.83 -1.80 -0.15
N LYS A 38 2.30 -3.01 0.11
CA LYS A 38 1.50 -4.22 -0.15
C LYS A 38 0.23 -4.23 0.66
N LYS A 39 0.33 -3.90 1.94
CA LYS A 39 -0.84 -3.83 2.81
C LYS A 39 -1.79 -2.73 2.37
N GLN A 40 -1.26 -1.54 2.08
CA GLN A 40 -2.06 -0.41 1.62
C GLN A 40 -2.77 -0.73 0.30
N SER A 41 -2.08 -1.35 -0.65
CA SER A 41 -2.68 -1.69 -1.94
C SER A 41 -3.77 -2.75 -1.80
N ALA A 42 -3.61 -3.70 -0.90
CA ALA A 42 -4.63 -4.70 -0.62
C ALA A 42 -5.88 -4.06 -0.03
N ASP A 43 -5.70 -3.16 0.93
CA ASP A 43 -6.82 -2.43 1.53
C ASP A 43 -7.56 -1.58 0.49
N LEU A 44 -6.81 -0.86 -0.34
CA LEU A 44 -7.40 -0.04 -1.41
C LEU A 44 -8.10 -0.90 -2.46
N SER A 45 -7.55 -2.08 -2.76
CA SER A 45 -8.18 -3.00 -3.70
C SER A 45 -9.58 -3.40 -3.25
N GLN A 46 -9.75 -3.64 -1.95
CA GLN A 46 -11.06 -3.96 -1.39
C GLN A 46 -11.98 -2.75 -1.39
N GLU A 47 -11.48 -1.62 -0.92
CA GLU A 47 -12.30 -0.41 -0.78
C GLU A 47 -12.73 0.19 -2.12
N LEU A 48 -11.87 0.12 -3.12
CA LEU A 48 -12.11 0.72 -4.44
C LEU A 48 -12.47 -0.28 -5.52
N SER A 49 -12.50 -1.57 -5.19
CA SER A 49 -12.76 -2.66 -6.16
C SER A 49 -11.82 -2.59 -7.36
N LEU A 50 -10.53 -2.55 -7.08
CA LEU A 50 -9.51 -2.41 -8.13
C LEU A 50 -9.40 -3.68 -8.97
N THR A 51 -9.12 -3.50 -10.26
CA THR A 51 -8.74 -4.62 -11.12
C THR A 51 -7.32 -5.06 -10.76
N GLY A 52 -6.90 -6.24 -11.24
CA GLY A 52 -5.54 -6.72 -11.01
C GLY A 52 -4.50 -5.76 -11.54
N GLU A 53 -4.74 -5.17 -12.70
CA GLU A 53 -3.82 -4.19 -13.30
C GLU A 53 -3.74 -2.91 -12.46
N GLN A 54 -4.90 -2.43 -12.01
CA GLN A 54 -4.95 -1.25 -11.14
C GLN A 54 -4.21 -1.52 -9.83
N GLN A 55 -4.43 -2.69 -9.23
CA GLN A 55 -3.78 -3.05 -7.98
C GLN A 55 -2.26 -3.04 -8.12
N ARG A 56 -1.73 -3.59 -9.22
CA ARG A 56 -0.29 -3.59 -9.47
C ARG A 56 0.25 -2.19 -9.65
N ALA A 57 -0.47 -1.33 -10.39
CA ALA A 57 -0.05 0.05 -10.60
C ALA A 57 -0.11 0.85 -9.30
N VAL A 58 -1.15 0.66 -8.51
CA VAL A 58 -1.30 1.30 -7.19
C VAL A 58 -0.19 0.83 -6.26
N PHE A 59 0.11 -0.46 -6.25
CA PHE A 59 1.20 -1.00 -5.44
C PHE A 59 2.53 -0.31 -5.78
N ARG A 60 2.85 -0.20 -7.07
CA ARG A 60 4.10 0.47 -7.49
C ARG A 60 4.14 1.94 -7.06
N ALA A 61 3.02 2.64 -7.20
CA ALA A 61 2.93 4.03 -6.77
C ALA A 61 3.14 4.16 -5.27
N LEU A 62 2.57 3.25 -4.49
CA LEU A 62 2.72 3.25 -3.04
C LEU A 62 4.13 2.86 -2.60
N VAL A 63 4.78 1.92 -3.31
CA VAL A 63 6.19 1.60 -3.05
C VAL A 63 7.05 2.83 -3.25
N THR A 64 6.85 3.55 -4.35
CA THR A 64 7.59 4.78 -4.64
C THR A 64 7.36 5.81 -3.53
N LYS A 65 6.11 6.00 -3.12
CA LYS A 65 5.76 6.92 -2.04
C LYS A 65 6.48 6.54 -0.74
N GLU A 66 6.35 5.30 -0.32
CA GLU A 66 6.91 4.85 0.95
C GLU A 66 8.43 4.87 0.95
N THR A 67 9.05 4.52 -0.18
CA THR A 67 10.50 4.59 -0.34
C THR A 67 10.99 6.03 -0.21
N SER A 68 10.29 6.96 -0.86
CA SER A 68 10.64 8.37 -0.81
C SER A 68 10.43 8.96 0.59
N LEU A 69 9.33 8.58 1.25
CA LEU A 69 9.07 9.01 2.63
C LEU A 69 10.16 8.51 3.58
N ALA A 70 10.54 7.24 3.45
CA ALA A 70 11.57 6.66 4.31
C ALA A 70 12.91 7.36 4.13
N LYS A 71 13.20 7.79 2.91
CA LYS A 71 14.47 8.41 2.57
C LYS A 71 14.50 9.89 2.91
N GLU A 72 13.42 10.62 2.67
CA GLU A 72 13.43 12.08 2.69
C GLU A 72 12.63 12.71 3.83
N VAL A 73 11.73 11.97 4.47
CA VAL A 73 10.79 12.55 5.45
C VAL A 73 10.84 11.83 6.81
N ASN A 74 10.77 10.49 6.80
CA ASN A 74 10.66 9.74 8.05
C ASN A 74 11.90 9.95 8.93
N GLY A 75 11.66 10.22 10.20
CA GLY A 75 12.72 10.48 11.17
C GLY A 75 13.34 11.87 11.07
N LYS A 76 12.83 12.72 10.19
CA LYS A 76 13.33 14.08 10.00
C LYS A 76 12.37 15.10 10.60
N ASP A 77 12.90 16.28 10.89
CA ASP A 77 12.12 17.35 11.52
C ASP A 77 11.14 17.97 10.52
N MET A 78 9.86 17.88 10.82
CA MET A 78 8.81 18.44 9.97
C MET A 78 8.75 19.96 10.01
N ARG A 79 9.50 20.59 10.91
CA ARG A 79 9.64 22.05 10.91
C ARG A 79 10.62 22.52 9.83
N ASP A 80 11.44 21.62 9.32
CA ASP A 80 12.37 21.94 8.24
C ASP A 80 11.58 22.15 6.93
N ALA A 81 11.79 23.30 6.29
CA ALA A 81 11.09 23.65 5.06
C ALA A 81 11.40 22.66 3.93
N THR A 82 12.64 22.16 3.87
CA THR A 82 13.04 21.18 2.87
C THR A 82 12.29 19.86 3.02
N VAL A 83 12.13 19.42 4.27
CA VAL A 83 11.41 18.18 4.59
C VAL A 83 9.92 18.32 4.21
N ARG A 84 9.31 19.45 4.55
CA ARG A 84 7.91 19.71 4.16
C ARG A 84 7.73 19.76 2.66
N ALA A 85 8.67 20.39 1.94
CA ALA A 85 8.64 20.45 0.48
C ALA A 85 8.76 19.05 -0.13
N SER A 86 9.63 18.21 0.41
CA SER A 86 9.78 16.84 -0.04
C SER A 86 8.49 16.04 0.17
N LYS A 87 7.87 16.17 1.33
CA LYS A 87 6.61 15.49 1.62
C LYS A 87 5.51 15.92 0.66
N GLN A 88 5.39 17.22 0.42
CA GLN A 88 4.39 17.75 -0.51
C GLN A 88 4.61 17.21 -1.93
N LYS A 89 5.85 17.18 -2.39
CA LYS A 89 6.20 16.67 -3.70
C LYS A 89 5.86 15.17 -3.82
N ILE A 90 6.15 14.41 -2.77
CA ILE A 90 5.85 12.98 -2.73
C ILE A 90 4.33 12.76 -2.84
N GLU A 91 3.55 13.53 -2.10
CA GLU A 91 2.09 13.42 -2.13
C GLU A 91 1.53 13.83 -3.49
N GLN A 92 2.06 14.88 -4.12
CA GLN A 92 1.64 15.30 -5.45
C GLN A 92 1.95 14.23 -6.50
N THR A 93 3.11 13.60 -6.38
CA THR A 93 3.50 12.51 -7.29
C THR A 93 2.56 11.33 -7.14
N LEU A 94 2.20 10.98 -5.90
CA LEU A 94 1.25 9.91 -5.63
C LEU A 94 -0.13 10.25 -6.22
N GLU A 95 -0.62 11.45 -5.97
CA GLU A 95 -1.91 11.88 -6.50
C GLU A 95 -1.96 11.79 -8.02
N ALA A 96 -0.90 12.23 -8.69
CA ALA A 96 -0.83 12.16 -10.14
C ALA A 96 -0.87 10.71 -10.64
N ALA A 97 -0.14 9.82 -9.97
CA ALA A 97 -0.12 8.40 -10.31
C ALA A 97 -1.48 7.76 -10.10
N MET A 98 -2.14 8.08 -8.98
CA MET A 98 -3.46 7.53 -8.66
C MET A 98 -4.51 8.06 -9.63
N LYS A 99 -4.46 9.34 -9.97
CA LYS A 99 -5.38 9.94 -10.93
C LYS A 99 -5.27 9.28 -12.31
N LYS A 100 -4.07 8.91 -12.70
CA LYS A 100 -3.82 8.23 -13.96
C LYS A 100 -4.31 6.78 -13.96
N THR A 101 -4.25 6.12 -12.80
CA THR A 101 -4.53 4.70 -12.65
C THR A 101 -6.00 4.43 -12.34
N LEU A 102 -6.63 5.26 -11.51
CA LEU A 102 -7.98 5.06 -11.02
C LEU A 102 -9.01 5.70 -11.96
N THR A 103 -10.23 5.15 -11.94
CA THR A 103 -11.35 5.85 -12.57
C THR A 103 -11.68 7.11 -11.77
N ALA A 104 -12.48 8.01 -12.36
CA ALA A 104 -12.87 9.24 -11.68
C ALA A 104 -13.58 8.97 -10.34
N ASP A 105 -14.47 7.98 -10.31
CA ASP A 105 -15.19 7.61 -9.09
C ASP A 105 -14.24 7.03 -8.03
N GLN A 106 -13.32 6.14 -8.45
CA GLN A 106 -12.34 5.56 -7.55
C GLN A 106 -11.41 6.63 -6.98
N TYR A 107 -10.99 7.56 -7.81
CA TYR A 107 -10.09 8.63 -7.38
C TYR A 107 -10.77 9.53 -6.34
N ALA A 108 -12.02 9.92 -6.60
CA ALA A 108 -12.79 10.73 -5.66
C ALA A 108 -12.95 10.01 -4.31
N LYS A 109 -13.24 8.72 -4.34
CA LYS A 109 -13.38 7.92 -3.13
C LYS A 109 -12.06 7.81 -2.38
N TRP A 110 -10.97 7.65 -3.10
CA TRP A 110 -9.62 7.59 -2.51
C TRP A 110 -9.28 8.91 -1.81
N LEU A 111 -9.56 10.04 -2.44
CA LEU A 111 -9.33 11.34 -1.80
C LEU A 111 -10.13 11.50 -0.51
N ASN A 112 -11.38 11.06 -0.50
CA ASN A 112 -12.21 11.07 0.70
C ASN A 112 -11.62 10.24 1.83
N MET A 113 -11.08 9.08 1.50
CA MET A 113 -10.46 8.20 2.48
C MET A 113 -9.24 8.84 3.14
N ARG A 114 -8.51 9.66 2.38
CA ARG A 114 -7.31 10.32 2.88
C ARG A 114 -7.62 11.45 3.88
N GLU A 115 -8.79 12.05 3.75
CA GLU A 115 -9.19 13.14 4.62
C GLU A 115 -9.71 12.66 5.98
N GLN A 116 -9.97 11.37 6.10
CA GLN A 116 -10.36 10.76 7.37
C GLN A 116 -9.12 10.35 8.15
#